data_b11b7d572cbfe495250899d067f93288
#
_entry.id   b11b7d572cbfe495250899d067f93288
#
_cell.length_a   1.000
_cell.length_b   1.000
_cell.length_c   1.000
_cell.angle_alpha   90.00
_cell.angle_beta   90.00
_cell.angle_gamma   90.00
#
_symmetry.space_group_name_H-M   'P 1'
#
loop_
_entity.id
_entity.type
_entity.pdbx_description
1 polymer ?
#
loop_
_entity_poly.entity_id
_entity_poly.type
_entity_poly.pdbx_seq_one_letter_code
_entity_poly.pdbx_strand_id
1 'polypeptide(L)'
;GVTVANLLRRAGLAPAAAALVQEALRGGAAAPLSRLVKALPLRVTGVEGLDRAISAAGGLRWDEVDGSLMLHRRPGVFACGEMLDWEAPTGGYLLQACFATGAAAGRAALGWATSGRGPGPGLGPGGG
;
A
#
# COMPACT_ATOMS: atom_id res chain seq x y z
N GLY A 1 -13.92 -38.31 20.81
CA GLY A 1 -14.32 -37.99 19.44
C GLY A 1 -13.39 -36.92 18.83
N VAL A 2 -13.15 -36.96 17.53
CA VAL A 2 -12.33 -35.96 16.83
C VAL A 2 -13.16 -34.67 16.71
N THR A 3 -12.68 -33.57 17.30
CA THR A 3 -13.35 -32.28 17.15
C THR A 3 -13.06 -31.67 15.77
N VAL A 4 -13.98 -30.81 15.28
CA VAL A 4 -13.77 -30.09 14.03
C VAL A 4 -12.44 -29.31 14.05
N ALA A 5 -12.11 -28.67 15.17
CA ALA A 5 -10.84 -27.97 15.33
C ALA A 5 -9.62 -28.87 15.09
N ASN A 6 -9.64 -30.09 15.66
CA ASN A 6 -8.57 -31.06 15.46
C ASN A 6 -8.51 -31.57 14.01
N LEU A 7 -9.67 -31.75 13.36
CA LEU A 7 -9.73 -32.15 11.96
C LEU A 7 -9.11 -31.09 11.04
N LEU A 8 -9.48 -29.83 11.20
CA LEU A 8 -8.95 -28.71 10.40
C LEU A 8 -7.44 -28.55 10.57
N ARG A 9 -6.94 -28.65 11.81
CA ARG A 9 -5.50 -28.62 12.10
C ARG A 9 -4.75 -29.78 11.45
N ARG A 10 -5.29 -31.00 11.54
CA ARG A 10 -4.69 -32.19 10.89
C ARG A 10 -4.73 -32.11 9.37
N ALA A 11 -5.71 -31.39 8.81
CA ALA A 11 -5.80 -31.10 7.38
C ALA A 11 -4.83 -29.99 6.94
N GLY A 12 -4.02 -29.43 7.84
CA GLY A 12 -3.01 -28.44 7.52
C GLY A 12 -3.53 -27.02 7.32
N LEU A 13 -4.75 -26.71 7.76
CA LEU A 13 -5.25 -25.33 7.68
C LEU A 13 -4.47 -24.40 8.61
N ALA A 14 -4.11 -23.21 8.08
CA ALA A 14 -3.56 -22.15 8.88
C ALA A 14 -4.54 -21.73 10.00
N PRO A 15 -4.05 -21.29 11.18
CA PRO A 15 -4.90 -20.95 12.32
C PRO A 15 -6.04 -19.98 11.99
N ALA A 16 -5.77 -18.93 11.23
CA ALA A 16 -6.77 -17.95 10.81
C ALA A 16 -7.87 -18.57 9.93
N ALA A 17 -7.50 -19.40 8.96
CA ALA A 17 -8.45 -20.11 8.11
C ALA A 17 -9.32 -21.07 8.92
N ALA A 18 -8.72 -21.80 9.85
CA ALA A 18 -9.46 -22.71 10.74
C ALA A 18 -10.44 -21.94 11.65
N ALA A 19 -10.05 -20.77 12.15
CA ALA A 19 -10.91 -19.92 12.97
C ALA A 19 -12.13 -19.41 12.18
N LEU A 20 -11.92 -18.95 10.95
CA LEU A 20 -13.01 -18.48 10.07
C LEU A 20 -14.01 -19.61 9.74
N VAL A 21 -13.52 -20.82 9.43
CA VAL A 21 -14.41 -21.98 9.20
C VAL A 21 -15.22 -22.31 10.46
N GLN A 22 -14.60 -22.27 11.63
CA GLN A 22 -15.31 -22.52 12.90
C GLN A 22 -16.34 -21.43 13.21
N GLU A 23 -16.03 -20.18 12.89
CA GLU A 23 -16.96 -19.05 13.05
C GLU A 23 -18.19 -19.23 12.15
N ALA A 24 -17.99 -19.60 10.89
CA ALA A 24 -19.08 -19.89 9.97
C ALA A 24 -19.98 -21.03 10.48
N LEU A 25 -19.38 -22.12 11.00
CA LEU A 25 -20.14 -23.24 11.58
C LEU A 25 -20.93 -22.81 12.82
N ARG A 26 -20.37 -21.97 13.69
CA ARG A 26 -21.08 -21.41 14.85
C ARG A 26 -22.22 -20.49 14.42
N GLY A 27 -22.03 -19.76 13.32
CA GLY A 27 -23.04 -18.92 12.69
C GLY A 27 -24.11 -19.69 11.92
N GLY A 28 -24.11 -21.03 11.96
CA GLY A 28 -25.14 -21.86 11.34
C GLY A 28 -24.92 -22.17 9.86
N ALA A 29 -23.70 -22.05 9.35
CA ALA A 29 -23.42 -22.44 7.96
C ALA A 29 -23.79 -23.92 7.71
N ALA A 30 -24.75 -24.13 6.81
CA ALA A 30 -25.27 -25.48 6.48
C ALA A 30 -24.45 -26.21 5.39
N ALA A 31 -23.44 -25.57 4.82
CA ALA A 31 -22.62 -26.18 3.77
C ALA A 31 -21.69 -27.28 4.35
N PRO A 32 -21.41 -28.34 3.57
CA PRO A 32 -20.45 -29.37 3.98
C PRO A 32 -19.08 -28.76 4.34
N LEU A 33 -18.41 -29.32 5.35
CA LEU A 33 -17.11 -28.83 5.83
C LEU A 33 -16.07 -28.71 4.71
N SER A 34 -16.05 -29.65 3.79
CA SER A 34 -15.16 -29.65 2.63
C SER A 34 -15.37 -28.45 1.71
N ARG A 35 -16.60 -27.97 1.56
CA ARG A 35 -16.93 -26.77 0.80
C ARG A 35 -16.52 -25.50 1.56
N LEU A 36 -16.79 -25.44 2.86
CA LEU A 36 -16.37 -24.32 3.70
C LEU A 36 -14.85 -24.15 3.70
N VAL A 37 -14.10 -25.24 3.74
CA VAL A 37 -12.64 -25.20 3.67
C VAL A 37 -12.11 -24.66 2.34
N LYS A 38 -12.79 -25.00 1.22
CA LYS A 38 -12.34 -24.61 -0.13
C LYS A 38 -12.88 -23.26 -0.59
N ALA A 39 -14.06 -22.88 -0.16
CA ALA A 39 -14.77 -21.70 -0.64
C ALA A 39 -15.69 -21.15 0.47
N LEU A 40 -15.10 -20.57 1.51
CA LEU A 40 -15.83 -19.96 2.59
C LEU A 40 -16.41 -18.62 2.13
N PRO A 41 -17.73 -18.42 2.13
CA PRO A 41 -18.31 -17.10 1.88
C PRO A 41 -18.04 -16.19 3.08
N LEU A 42 -17.32 -15.09 2.85
CA LEU A 42 -17.07 -14.06 3.86
C LEU A 42 -17.89 -12.81 3.52
N ARG A 43 -18.67 -12.35 4.48
CA ARG A 43 -19.40 -11.09 4.34
C ARG A 43 -18.49 -9.94 4.76
N VAL A 44 -18.03 -9.16 3.80
CA VAL A 44 -17.31 -7.91 4.06
C VAL A 44 -18.35 -6.81 4.30
N THR A 45 -18.29 -6.15 5.45
CA THR A 45 -19.24 -5.11 5.85
C THR A 45 -18.74 -3.69 5.58
N GLY A 46 -17.45 -3.53 5.33
CA GLY A 46 -16.82 -2.25 5.03
C GLY A 46 -15.31 -2.35 5.00
N VAL A 47 -14.68 -1.21 4.82
CA VAL A 47 -13.23 -1.03 4.93
C VAL A 47 -12.92 -0.08 6.10
N GLU A 48 -11.75 -0.25 6.70
CA GLU A 48 -11.27 0.68 7.73
C GLU A 48 -10.91 2.04 7.13
N GLY A 49 -10.83 3.06 7.99
CA GLY A 49 -10.41 4.40 7.57
C GLY A 49 -8.93 4.47 7.20
N LEU A 50 -8.55 5.54 6.50
CA LEU A 50 -7.17 5.79 6.04
C LEU A 50 -6.18 5.96 7.19
N ASP A 51 -6.63 6.32 8.39
CA ASP A 51 -5.82 6.46 9.59
C ASP A 51 -5.10 5.16 10.00
N ARG A 52 -5.60 4.01 9.54
CA ARG A 52 -5.01 2.69 9.77
C ARG A 52 -4.38 2.07 8.52
N ALA A 53 -4.38 2.78 7.40
CA ALA A 53 -3.79 2.29 6.17
C ALA A 53 -2.25 2.26 6.29
N ILE A 54 -1.66 1.18 5.83
CA ILE A 54 -0.19 1.02 5.74
C ILE A 54 0.33 1.41 4.35
N SER A 55 -0.56 1.66 3.42
CA SER A 55 -0.29 2.11 2.05
C SER A 55 -1.57 2.73 1.50
N ALA A 56 -1.44 3.72 0.62
CA ALA A 56 -2.57 4.39 -0.02
C ALA A 56 -2.38 4.41 -1.53
N ALA A 57 -3.49 4.30 -2.27
CA ALA A 57 -3.52 4.47 -3.71
C ALA A 57 -3.67 5.96 -4.07
N GLY A 58 -3.16 6.36 -5.22
CA GLY A 58 -3.13 7.73 -5.68
C GLY A 58 -1.87 8.48 -5.26
N GLY A 59 -1.73 9.70 -5.73
CA GLY A 59 -0.55 10.53 -5.46
C GLY A 59 -0.26 11.47 -6.62
N LEU A 60 0.99 11.95 -6.69
CA LEU A 60 1.49 12.74 -7.81
C LEU A 60 1.64 11.86 -9.05
N ARG A 61 0.94 12.20 -10.10
CA ARG A 61 0.96 11.46 -11.35
C ARG A 61 2.34 11.55 -12.00
N TRP A 62 2.72 10.49 -12.71
CA TRP A 62 4.02 10.42 -13.40
C TRP A 62 4.18 11.47 -14.50
N ASP A 63 3.09 11.96 -15.09
CA ASP A 63 3.11 13.04 -16.07
C ASP A 63 3.23 14.45 -15.44
N GLU A 64 3.19 14.57 -14.11
CA GLU A 64 3.45 15.83 -13.39
C GLU A 64 4.93 16.01 -13.02
N VAL A 65 5.77 14.97 -13.22
CA VAL A 65 7.22 15.02 -12.95
C VAL A 65 8.01 14.68 -14.21
N ASP A 66 9.20 15.25 -14.31
CA ASP A 66 10.15 14.92 -15.37
C ASP A 66 10.99 13.66 -15.02
N GLY A 67 11.88 13.24 -15.92
CA GLY A 67 12.76 12.09 -15.71
C GLY A 67 13.74 12.23 -14.54
N SER A 68 13.86 13.40 -13.95
CA SER A 68 14.64 13.68 -12.74
C SER A 68 13.77 13.74 -11.47
N LEU A 69 12.48 13.45 -11.59
CA LEU A 69 11.48 13.54 -10.53
C LEU A 69 11.21 14.98 -10.06
N MET A 70 11.51 15.98 -10.89
CA MET A 70 11.20 17.38 -10.64
C MET A 70 9.79 17.70 -11.15
N LEU A 71 9.01 18.44 -10.37
CA LEU A 71 7.68 18.87 -10.76
C LEU A 71 7.73 19.81 -11.96
N HIS A 72 7.01 19.51 -13.05
CA HIS A 72 6.90 20.39 -14.22
C HIS A 72 6.39 21.77 -13.87
N ARG A 73 5.40 21.87 -12.99
CA ARG A 73 4.78 23.12 -12.60
C ARG A 73 5.53 23.88 -11.51
N ARG A 74 6.56 23.26 -10.92
CA ARG A 74 7.36 23.87 -9.85
C ARG A 74 8.84 23.48 -9.98
N PRO A 75 9.56 24.12 -10.89
CA PRO A 75 10.99 23.90 -11.05
C PRO A 75 11.76 24.07 -9.72
N GLY A 76 12.64 23.12 -9.44
CA GLY A 76 13.39 23.06 -8.18
C GLY A 76 12.68 22.30 -7.04
N VAL A 77 11.46 21.80 -7.26
CA VAL A 77 10.75 20.93 -6.32
C VAL A 77 10.76 19.51 -6.86
N PHE A 78 11.19 18.56 -6.05
CA PHE A 78 11.32 17.15 -6.40
C PHE A 78 10.38 16.31 -5.54
N ALA A 79 9.82 15.26 -6.12
CA ALA A 79 8.93 14.34 -5.45
C ALA A 79 9.47 12.91 -5.55
N CYS A 80 9.34 12.12 -4.48
CA CYS A 80 9.81 10.74 -4.47
C CYS A 80 9.02 9.90 -3.46
N GLY A 81 9.21 8.59 -3.52
CA GLY A 81 8.61 7.67 -2.57
C GLY A 81 7.11 7.48 -2.80
N GLU A 82 6.40 7.23 -1.72
CA GLU A 82 4.97 6.91 -1.73
C GLU A 82 4.06 8.08 -2.14
N MET A 83 4.59 9.31 -2.18
CA MET A 83 3.83 10.44 -2.70
C MET A 83 3.64 10.39 -4.23
N LEU A 84 4.40 9.58 -4.96
CA LEU A 84 4.18 9.31 -6.38
C LEU A 84 3.02 8.32 -6.55
N ASP A 85 2.23 8.49 -7.61
CA ASP A 85 1.12 7.61 -7.94
C ASP A 85 1.64 6.25 -8.45
N TRP A 86 1.95 5.39 -7.50
CA TRP A 86 2.49 4.07 -7.74
C TRP A 86 2.08 3.09 -6.64
N GLU A 87 1.62 1.94 -7.05
CA GLU A 87 1.22 0.85 -6.17
C GLU A 87 2.13 -0.36 -6.36
N ALA A 88 2.43 -1.05 -5.28
CA ALA A 88 3.28 -2.22 -5.31
C ALA A 88 2.62 -3.41 -4.61
N PRO A 89 2.91 -4.64 -5.05
CA PRO A 89 2.53 -5.82 -4.30
C PRO A 89 3.25 -5.87 -2.96
N THR A 90 2.68 -6.61 -2.02
CA THR A 90 3.32 -6.91 -0.73
C THR A 90 4.66 -7.62 -0.94
N GLY A 91 5.67 -7.30 -0.12
CA GLY A 91 7.00 -7.93 -0.20
C GLY A 91 8.16 -6.94 -0.22
N GLY A 92 7.93 -5.70 0.22
CA GLY A 92 8.99 -4.68 0.33
C GLY A 92 9.24 -3.89 -0.96
N TYR A 93 8.48 -4.12 -2.02
CA TYR A 93 8.66 -3.41 -3.30
C TYR A 93 8.42 -1.91 -3.18
N LEU A 94 7.39 -1.49 -2.43
CA LEU A 94 7.10 -0.07 -2.21
C LEU A 94 8.27 0.63 -1.50
N LEU A 95 8.80 0.01 -0.45
CA LEU A 95 9.96 0.53 0.28
C LEU A 95 11.20 0.62 -0.61
N GLN A 96 11.44 -0.40 -1.44
CA GLN A 96 12.55 -0.41 -2.41
C GLN A 96 12.43 0.75 -3.41
N ALA A 97 11.24 1.01 -3.93
CA ALA A 97 10.99 2.14 -4.82
C ALA A 97 11.16 3.49 -4.11
N CYS A 98 10.75 3.59 -2.84
CA CYS A 98 11.00 4.80 -2.03
C CYS A 98 12.49 5.11 -1.90
N PHE A 99 13.33 4.11 -1.65
CA PHE A 99 14.79 4.29 -1.62
C PHE A 99 15.37 4.67 -2.99
N ALA A 100 14.94 4.00 -4.05
CA ALA A 100 15.43 4.25 -5.40
C ALA A 100 15.07 5.66 -5.89
N THR A 101 13.79 6.04 -5.75
CA THR A 101 13.31 7.36 -6.16
C THR A 101 13.86 8.47 -5.27
N GLY A 102 14.01 8.24 -3.96
CA GLY A 102 14.62 9.18 -3.03
C GLY A 102 16.08 9.46 -3.39
N ALA A 103 16.86 8.42 -3.69
CA ALA A 103 18.24 8.59 -4.13
C ALA A 103 18.34 9.30 -5.49
N ALA A 104 17.43 9.01 -6.43
CA ALA A 104 17.39 9.68 -7.73
C ALA A 104 17.04 11.16 -7.59
N ALA A 105 15.97 11.49 -6.88
CA ALA A 105 15.52 12.86 -6.61
C ALA A 105 16.58 13.67 -5.86
N GLY A 106 17.25 13.07 -4.87
CA GLY A 106 18.33 13.73 -4.12
C GLY A 106 19.53 14.12 -5.00
N ARG A 107 19.96 13.21 -5.89
CA ARG A 107 21.04 13.52 -6.86
C ARG A 107 20.59 14.62 -7.84
N ALA A 108 19.36 14.57 -8.33
CA ALA A 108 18.82 15.57 -9.24
C ALA A 108 18.70 16.94 -8.57
N ALA A 109 18.22 16.99 -7.33
CA ALA A 109 18.12 18.21 -6.55
C ALA A 109 19.51 18.87 -6.31
N LEU A 110 20.52 18.07 -6.00
CA LEU A 110 21.91 18.54 -5.88
C LEU A 110 22.40 19.15 -7.20
N GLY A 111 22.21 18.44 -8.32
CA GLY A 111 22.56 18.93 -9.66
C GLY A 111 21.83 20.23 -10.01
N TRP A 112 20.57 20.33 -9.67
CA TRP A 112 19.78 21.55 -9.85
C TRP A 112 20.36 22.73 -9.05
N ALA A 113 20.61 22.52 -7.76
CA ALA A 113 21.13 23.55 -6.87
C ALA A 113 22.51 24.07 -7.31
N THR A 114 23.37 23.18 -7.85
CA THR A 114 24.71 23.54 -8.31
C THR A 114 24.75 24.13 -9.72
N SER A 115 23.67 24.00 -10.51
CA SER A 115 23.59 24.52 -11.89
C SER A 115 23.33 26.02 -11.99
N GLY A 116 23.26 26.75 -10.88
CA GLY A 116 22.96 28.20 -10.83
C GLY A 116 21.48 28.53 -11.14
N ARG A 117 20.63 27.53 -11.30
CA ARG A 117 19.18 27.69 -11.39
C ARG A 117 18.66 27.81 -9.97
N GLY A 118 18.40 29.04 -9.53
CA GLY A 118 17.83 29.26 -8.20
C GLY A 118 16.48 28.60 -7.99
N PRO A 119 16.01 28.49 -6.73
CA PRO A 119 14.66 28.02 -6.45
C PRO A 119 13.68 28.88 -7.24
N GLY A 120 12.73 28.24 -7.91
CA GLY A 120 11.64 28.93 -8.58
C GLY A 120 10.93 29.89 -7.60
N PRO A 121 10.14 30.86 -8.06
CA PRO A 121 9.54 31.89 -7.23
C PRO A 121 8.84 31.23 -6.04
N GLY A 122 9.32 31.55 -4.84
CA GLY A 122 8.88 30.97 -3.60
C GLY A 122 7.38 31.14 -3.41
N LEU A 123 6.77 30.18 -2.72
CA LEU A 123 5.51 30.42 -2.04
C LEU A 123 5.72 31.60 -1.12
N GLY A 124 5.20 32.75 -1.49
CA GLY A 124 5.04 33.87 -0.56
C GLY A 124 4.30 33.34 0.68
N PRO A 125 4.57 33.87 1.88
CA PRO A 125 3.85 33.49 3.06
C PRO A 125 2.37 33.70 2.80
N GLY A 126 1.59 32.60 2.87
CA GLY A 126 0.16 32.62 2.70
C GLY A 126 -0.43 33.62 3.67
N GLY A 127 -0.98 34.71 3.12
CA GLY A 127 -1.74 35.68 3.89
C GLY A 127 -3.06 35.06 4.32
N GLY A 128 -3.35 35.20 5.61
CA GLY A 128 -4.64 35.25 6.25
C GLY A 128 -5.56 34.05 6.20
#